data_6f908dad368dde318e270e66181fbba2
#
_entry.id   6f908dad368dde318e270e66181fbba2
#
_cell.length_a   1.000
_cell.length_b   1.000
_cell.length_c   1.000
_cell.angle_alpha   90.00
_cell.angle_beta   90.00
_cell.angle_gamma   90.00
#
_symmetry.space_group_name_H-M   'P 1'
#
loop_
_entity.id
_entity.type
_entity.pdbx_description
1 polymer ?
#
loop_
_entity_poly.entity_id
_entity_poly.type
_entity_poly.pdbx_seq_one_letter_code
_entity_poly.pdbx_strand_id
1 'polypeptide(L)'
;MSADWLELSTKEPFGVGGRRLCFEHPHDKSLCIKVLRTDADRTVRLKKSSAWKTRLGRVYDNNEHERLELDRLYAQHGEVLHKHFPKHYGYIDTDMGPGLVLDLMRDSDGEISMSLREWITIGRPLSDLDAAFQEFGAFLSRYAVLTRDLLDHNLVAVRDSDQSLRLVM
;
A
#
# COMPACT_ATOMS: atom_id res chain seq x y z
N MET A 1 20.48 11.22 -24.37
CA MET A 1 19.48 10.20 -24.03
C MET A 1 19.04 10.52 -22.61
N SER A 2 17.85 11.09 -22.40
CA SER A 2 17.30 11.29 -21.07
C SER A 2 17.04 9.92 -20.46
N ALA A 3 17.54 9.70 -19.27
CA ALA A 3 17.25 8.47 -18.56
C ALA A 3 15.73 8.39 -18.33
N ASP A 4 15.13 7.29 -18.77
CA ASP A 4 13.67 7.06 -18.74
C ASP A 4 13.18 6.65 -17.33
N TRP A 5 13.85 7.13 -16.28
CA TRP A 5 13.49 6.84 -14.90
C TRP A 5 12.96 8.07 -14.16
N LEU A 6 12.11 7.84 -13.17
CA LEU A 6 11.65 8.92 -12.28
C LEU A 6 12.66 9.17 -11.16
N GLU A 7 12.95 10.45 -10.91
CA GLU A 7 13.78 10.88 -9.78
C GLU A 7 12.94 10.98 -8.51
N LEU A 8 13.18 10.11 -7.56
CA LEU A 8 12.52 10.05 -6.25
C LEU A 8 13.45 10.35 -5.08
N SER A 9 14.77 10.18 -5.24
CA SER A 9 15.73 10.35 -4.15
C SER A 9 15.78 11.78 -3.59
N THR A 10 15.36 12.78 -4.38
CA THR A 10 15.28 14.20 -3.97
C THR A 10 13.91 14.56 -3.35
N LYS A 11 12.96 13.64 -3.33
CA LYS A 11 11.60 13.85 -2.82
C LYS A 11 11.42 13.27 -1.43
N GLU A 12 10.55 13.87 -0.64
CA GLU A 12 10.18 13.31 0.65
C GLU A 12 9.08 12.26 0.47
N PRO A 13 9.26 11.04 1.02
CA PRO A 13 8.22 10.04 1.02
C PRO A 13 7.09 10.44 1.99
N PHE A 14 5.83 10.32 1.59
CA PHE A 14 4.71 10.53 2.48
C PHE A 14 4.52 9.35 3.46
N GLY A 15 5.08 8.19 3.15
CA GLY A 15 5.02 7.01 4.01
C GLY A 15 6.38 6.31 4.13
N VAL A 16 6.81 6.06 5.37
CA VAL A 16 8.08 5.37 5.68
C VAL A 16 7.77 4.10 6.44
N GLY A 17 7.77 2.98 5.73
CA GLY A 17 7.63 1.65 6.32
C GLY A 17 8.97 0.99 6.69
N GLY A 18 8.91 -0.12 7.41
CA GLY A 18 10.12 -0.88 7.76
C GLY A 18 10.87 -1.47 6.55
N ARG A 19 10.23 -1.59 5.40
CA ARG A 19 10.78 -2.23 4.21
C ARG A 19 10.62 -1.42 2.93
N ARG A 20 9.75 -0.44 2.92
CA ARG A 20 9.39 0.36 1.73
C ARG A 20 9.27 1.83 2.08
N LEU A 21 9.51 2.66 1.07
CA LEU A 21 9.19 4.08 1.05
C LEU A 21 8.03 4.27 0.07
N CYS A 22 7.08 5.14 0.43
CA CYS A 22 5.94 5.46 -0.41
C CYS A 22 6.03 6.93 -0.84
N PHE A 23 6.03 7.17 -2.14
CA PHE A 23 6.09 8.50 -2.73
C PHE A 23 4.82 8.79 -3.53
N GLU A 24 4.38 10.04 -3.51
CA GLU A 24 3.38 10.51 -4.48
C GLU A 24 3.97 10.43 -5.89
N HIS A 25 3.19 9.97 -6.87
CA HIS A 25 3.66 9.91 -8.25
C HIS A 25 3.86 11.33 -8.80
N PRO A 26 5.05 11.68 -9.37
CA PRO A 26 5.37 13.07 -9.75
C PRO A 26 4.43 13.72 -10.76
N HIS A 27 3.79 12.91 -11.60
CA HIS A 27 2.96 13.38 -12.71
C HIS A 27 1.48 13.02 -12.56
N ASP A 28 1.11 12.21 -11.55
CA ASP A 28 -0.27 11.81 -11.32
C ASP A 28 -0.55 11.70 -9.82
N LYS A 29 -1.27 12.68 -9.29
CA LYS A 29 -1.61 12.75 -7.85
C LYS A 29 -2.57 11.65 -7.37
N SER A 30 -3.19 10.91 -8.28
CA SER A 30 -4.03 9.76 -7.94
C SER A 30 -3.23 8.48 -7.71
N LEU A 31 -1.92 8.51 -7.96
CA LEU A 31 -1.03 7.36 -7.89
C LEU A 31 0.08 7.54 -6.84
N CYS A 32 0.53 6.44 -6.28
CA CYS A 32 1.73 6.36 -5.46
C CYS A 32 2.73 5.36 -6.02
N ILE A 33 3.99 5.53 -5.63
CA ILE A 33 5.10 4.65 -6.00
C ILE A 33 5.70 4.09 -4.72
N LYS A 34 5.68 2.77 -4.58
CA LYS A 34 6.33 2.06 -3.48
C LYS A 34 7.68 1.53 -3.92
N VAL A 35 8.76 2.03 -3.33
CA VAL A 35 10.13 1.53 -3.58
C VAL A 35 10.66 0.79 -2.37
N LEU A 36 11.50 -0.21 -2.62
CA LEU A 36 12.13 -0.98 -1.56
C LEU A 36 13.24 -0.17 -0.91
N ARG A 37 13.31 -0.18 0.43
CA ARG A 37 14.43 0.42 1.15
C ARG A 37 15.70 -0.40 0.92
N THR A 38 16.80 0.30 0.62
CA THR A 38 18.12 -0.27 0.38
C THR A 38 19.11 0.01 1.52
N ASP A 39 18.63 0.57 2.64
CA ASP A 39 19.48 0.90 3.79
C ASP A 39 20.15 -0.35 4.42
N ALA A 40 21.24 -0.10 5.16
CA ALA A 40 22.10 -1.14 5.72
C ALA A 40 21.35 -2.13 6.62
N ASP A 41 20.39 -1.67 7.41
CA ASP A 41 19.60 -2.52 8.33
C ASP A 41 18.79 -3.57 7.60
N ARG A 42 18.23 -3.20 6.43
CA ARG A 42 17.50 -4.14 5.61
C ARG A 42 18.42 -5.16 4.98
N THR A 43 19.56 -4.73 4.43
CA THR A 43 20.53 -5.61 3.81
C THR A 43 21.05 -6.65 4.81
N VAL A 44 21.29 -6.25 6.06
CA VAL A 44 21.71 -7.16 7.15
C VAL A 44 20.60 -8.15 7.50
N ARG A 45 19.33 -7.71 7.59
CA ARG A 45 18.19 -8.59 7.89
C ARG A 45 17.92 -9.59 6.76
N LEU A 46 18.04 -9.16 5.51
CA LEU A 46 17.91 -10.04 4.34
C LEU A 46 19.05 -11.09 4.31
N LYS A 47 20.29 -10.69 4.54
CA LYS A 47 21.42 -11.62 4.60
C LYS A 47 21.26 -12.68 5.69
N LYS A 48 20.76 -12.31 6.86
CA LYS A 48 20.51 -13.26 7.98
C LYS A 48 19.35 -14.22 7.72
N SER A 49 18.35 -13.81 6.93
CA SER A 49 17.15 -14.64 6.67
C SER A 49 17.23 -15.46 5.39
N SER A 50 18.17 -15.15 4.48
CA SER A 50 18.09 -15.45 3.06
C SER A 50 18.43 -16.89 2.67
N ALA A 51 19.47 -17.50 3.26
CA ALA A 51 20.02 -18.74 2.71
C ALA A 51 19.06 -19.95 2.77
N TRP A 52 18.27 -20.06 3.83
CA TRP A 52 17.35 -21.19 4.01
C TRP A 52 15.96 -20.94 3.38
N LYS A 53 15.50 -19.71 3.44
CA LYS A 53 14.15 -19.33 2.99
C LYS A 53 14.07 -19.10 1.47
N THR A 54 15.17 -18.69 0.82
CA THR A 54 15.26 -18.59 -0.65
C THR A 54 15.17 -19.99 -1.30
N ARG A 55 15.64 -21.01 -0.59
CA ARG A 55 15.55 -22.40 -1.02
C ARG A 55 14.10 -22.95 -1.02
N LEU A 56 13.18 -22.27 -0.33
CA LEU A 56 11.74 -22.59 -0.24
C LEU A 56 10.88 -21.76 -1.21
N GLY A 57 11.48 -21.08 -2.20
CA GLY A 57 10.73 -20.32 -3.22
C GLY A 57 9.93 -19.13 -2.68
N ARG A 58 10.27 -18.59 -1.49
CA ARG A 58 9.57 -17.43 -0.94
C ARG A 58 10.04 -16.15 -1.63
N VAL A 59 9.08 -15.42 -2.17
CA VAL A 59 9.30 -14.07 -2.70
C VAL A 59 9.62 -13.13 -1.52
N TYR A 60 10.82 -12.54 -1.52
CA TYR A 60 11.26 -11.57 -0.49
C TYR A 60 11.04 -10.13 -0.89
N ASP A 61 10.66 -9.90 -2.13
CA ASP A 61 10.27 -8.61 -2.61
C ASP A 61 8.84 -8.31 -2.17
N ASN A 62 8.70 -7.34 -1.25
CA ASN A 62 7.38 -6.94 -0.76
C ASN A 62 6.49 -6.33 -1.85
N ASN A 63 7.09 -5.67 -2.85
CA ASN A 63 6.36 -5.12 -3.97
C ASN A 63 5.82 -6.22 -4.86
N GLU A 64 6.66 -7.21 -5.17
CA GLU A 64 6.23 -8.35 -5.98
C GLU A 64 5.18 -9.20 -5.26
N HIS A 65 5.32 -9.39 -3.94
CA HIS A 65 4.31 -10.09 -3.16
C HIS A 65 2.95 -9.37 -3.19
N GLU A 66 2.94 -8.04 -2.98
CA GLU A 66 1.71 -7.24 -3.03
C GLU A 66 1.09 -7.27 -4.43
N ARG A 67 1.89 -7.10 -5.47
CA ARG A 67 1.44 -7.18 -6.86
C ARG A 67 0.76 -8.50 -7.17
N LEU A 68 1.40 -9.62 -6.85
CA LEU A 68 0.85 -10.97 -7.09
C LEU A 68 -0.43 -11.24 -6.31
N GLU A 69 -0.52 -10.75 -5.07
CA GLU A 69 -1.75 -10.90 -4.27
C GLU A 69 -2.89 -10.06 -4.85
N LEU A 70 -2.62 -8.83 -5.27
CA LEU A 70 -3.62 -7.99 -5.93
C LEU A 70 -4.08 -8.61 -7.25
N ASP A 71 -3.14 -9.09 -8.09
CA ASP A 71 -3.48 -9.79 -9.33
C ASP A 71 -4.42 -10.98 -9.08
N ARG A 72 -4.08 -11.81 -8.08
CA ARG A 72 -4.89 -12.97 -7.71
C ARG A 72 -6.29 -12.57 -7.25
N LEU A 73 -6.39 -11.55 -6.40
CA LEU A 73 -7.67 -11.07 -5.88
C LEU A 73 -8.53 -10.47 -7.01
N TYR A 74 -7.96 -9.61 -7.85
CA TYR A 74 -8.69 -9.00 -8.97
C TYR A 74 -9.10 -10.04 -10.02
N ALA A 75 -8.28 -11.06 -10.29
CA ALA A 75 -8.66 -12.16 -11.17
C ALA A 75 -9.84 -12.96 -10.62
N GLN A 76 -9.94 -13.11 -9.30
CA GLN A 76 -10.99 -13.87 -8.64
C GLN A 76 -12.30 -13.09 -8.48
N HIS A 77 -12.23 -11.80 -8.18
CA HIS A 77 -13.39 -11.00 -7.75
C HIS A 77 -13.71 -9.81 -8.66
N GLY A 78 -12.79 -9.42 -9.55
CA GLY A 78 -12.99 -8.31 -10.47
C GLY A 78 -13.02 -6.94 -9.78
N GLU A 79 -13.67 -5.98 -10.45
CA GLU A 79 -13.68 -4.56 -10.06
C GLU A 79 -14.34 -4.25 -8.71
N VAL A 80 -15.13 -5.16 -8.16
CA VAL A 80 -15.75 -4.96 -6.85
C VAL A 80 -14.72 -4.77 -5.74
N LEU A 81 -13.51 -5.30 -5.93
CA LEU A 81 -12.40 -5.13 -4.99
C LEU A 81 -11.93 -3.69 -4.86
N HIS A 82 -12.07 -2.88 -5.90
CA HIS A 82 -11.57 -1.50 -5.90
C HIS A 82 -12.18 -0.62 -4.79
N LYS A 83 -13.30 -1.06 -4.23
CA LYS A 83 -13.88 -0.39 -3.07
C LYS A 83 -12.95 -0.41 -1.84
N HIS A 84 -12.21 -1.49 -1.65
CA HIS A 84 -11.42 -1.73 -0.43
C HIS A 84 -9.96 -2.12 -0.69
N PHE A 85 -9.56 -2.25 -1.95
CA PHE A 85 -8.19 -2.60 -2.35
C PHE A 85 -7.73 -1.71 -3.50
N PRO A 86 -6.51 -1.17 -3.45
CA PRO A 86 -5.98 -0.37 -4.56
C PRO A 86 -5.74 -1.26 -5.78
N LYS A 87 -5.80 -0.68 -6.96
CA LYS A 87 -5.24 -1.28 -8.17
C LYS A 87 -3.75 -1.01 -8.22
N HIS A 88 -3.00 -1.90 -8.86
CA HIS A 88 -1.64 -1.64 -9.27
C HIS A 88 -1.54 -1.45 -10.79
N TYR A 89 -0.53 -0.71 -11.21
CA TYR A 89 -0.27 -0.37 -12.61
C TYR A 89 1.08 -0.90 -13.09
N GLY A 90 1.62 -1.90 -12.37
CA GLY A 90 2.91 -2.49 -12.67
C GLY A 90 4.07 -1.70 -12.09
N TYR A 91 5.24 -1.88 -12.69
CA TYR A 91 6.47 -1.25 -12.23
C TYR A 91 6.88 -0.08 -13.09
N ILE A 92 7.54 0.88 -12.48
CA ILE A 92 8.22 1.99 -13.13
C ILE A 92 9.67 2.05 -12.65
N ASP A 93 10.58 2.41 -13.57
CA ASP A 93 11.97 2.59 -13.19
C ASP A 93 12.17 3.92 -12.46
N THR A 94 12.90 3.87 -11.34
CA THR A 94 13.27 5.04 -10.55
C THR A 94 14.76 5.04 -10.24
N ASP A 95 15.30 6.18 -9.86
CA ASP A 95 16.69 6.32 -9.39
C ASP A 95 16.96 5.56 -8.07
N MET A 96 15.91 5.08 -7.40
CA MET A 96 15.97 4.25 -6.20
C MET A 96 15.72 2.75 -6.47
N GLY A 97 15.63 2.35 -7.74
CA GLY A 97 15.28 1.01 -8.20
C GLY A 97 13.81 0.89 -8.63
N PRO A 98 13.35 -0.32 -9.00
CA PRO A 98 11.99 -0.52 -9.48
C PRO A 98 10.95 -0.14 -8.43
N GLY A 99 10.01 0.73 -8.78
CA GLY A 99 8.89 1.15 -7.95
C GLY A 99 7.58 0.51 -8.39
N LEU A 100 6.79 -0.03 -7.47
CA LEU A 100 5.44 -0.51 -7.74
C LEU A 100 4.47 0.67 -7.70
N VAL A 101 3.73 0.87 -8.80
CA VAL A 101 2.73 1.94 -8.93
C VAL A 101 1.36 1.40 -8.51
N LEU A 102 0.69 2.12 -7.60
CA LEU A 102 -0.65 1.79 -7.10
C LEU A 102 -1.51 3.06 -7.00
N ASP A 103 -2.82 2.87 -6.83
CA ASP A 103 -3.72 3.95 -6.44
C ASP A 103 -3.25 4.59 -5.13
N LEU A 104 -3.28 5.91 -5.08
CA LEU A 104 -3.09 6.68 -3.85
C LEU A 104 -4.45 7.09 -3.29
N MET A 105 -4.75 6.61 -2.10
CA MET A 105 -6.01 6.96 -1.45
C MET A 105 -5.99 8.40 -0.99
N ARG A 106 -7.01 9.16 -1.42
CA ARG A 106 -7.21 10.55 -1.03
C ARG A 106 -8.61 10.77 -0.49
N ASP A 107 -8.70 11.66 0.46
CA ASP A 107 -9.97 12.18 0.97
C ASP A 107 -10.63 13.09 -0.07
N SER A 108 -11.89 13.37 0.09
CA SER A 108 -12.68 14.21 -0.84
C SER A 108 -12.17 15.64 -0.97
N ASP A 109 -11.37 16.12 -0.04
CA ASP A 109 -10.68 17.43 -0.08
C ASP A 109 -9.34 17.38 -0.85
N GLY A 110 -8.92 16.20 -1.31
CA GLY A 110 -7.70 15.97 -2.05
C GLY A 110 -6.46 15.66 -1.20
N GLU A 111 -6.56 15.71 0.12
CA GLU A 111 -5.45 15.31 1.00
C GLU A 111 -5.24 13.79 0.97
N ILE A 112 -4.01 13.34 1.23
CA ILE A 112 -3.71 11.91 1.33
C ILE A 112 -4.43 11.36 2.56
N SER A 113 -5.22 10.30 2.34
CA SER A 113 -5.98 9.67 3.41
C SER A 113 -5.07 9.04 4.46
N MET A 114 -5.45 9.15 5.73
CA MET A 114 -4.64 8.69 6.86
C MET A 114 -4.72 7.18 7.01
N SER A 115 -3.58 6.57 7.38
CA SER A 115 -3.60 5.21 7.89
C SER A 115 -4.33 5.16 9.25
N LEU A 116 -4.87 3.99 9.60
CA LEU A 116 -5.50 3.78 10.90
C LEU A 116 -4.51 4.03 12.06
N ARG A 117 -3.21 3.77 11.85
CA ARG A 117 -2.16 4.10 12.82
C ARG A 117 -2.07 5.60 13.06
N GLU A 118 -2.06 6.41 12.02
CA GLU A 118 -2.05 7.87 12.13
C GLU A 118 -3.32 8.37 12.80
N TRP A 119 -4.49 7.83 12.42
CA TRP A 119 -5.77 8.14 13.04
C TRP A 119 -5.74 7.95 14.57
N ILE A 120 -5.21 6.82 15.03
CA ILE A 120 -5.04 6.51 16.46
C ILE A 120 -4.02 7.45 17.11
N THR A 121 -2.89 7.69 16.43
CA THR A 121 -1.78 8.50 16.97
C THR A 121 -2.20 9.94 17.24
N ILE A 122 -3.03 10.52 16.38
CA ILE A 122 -3.55 11.90 16.58
C ILE A 122 -4.78 11.95 17.51
N GLY A 123 -5.18 10.82 18.09
CA GLY A 123 -6.23 10.74 19.10
C GLY A 123 -7.65 10.84 18.54
N ARG A 124 -7.89 10.55 17.25
CA ARG A 124 -9.25 10.51 16.71
C ARG A 124 -10.03 9.31 17.27
N PRO A 125 -11.32 9.47 17.57
CA PRO A 125 -12.14 8.36 18.09
C PRO A 125 -12.25 7.23 17.08
N LEU A 126 -12.04 5.99 17.54
CA LEU A 126 -12.26 4.81 16.69
C LEU A 126 -13.73 4.58 16.39
N SER A 127 -14.64 5.08 17.25
CA SER A 127 -16.09 5.04 17.02
C SER A 127 -16.52 5.72 15.71
N ASP A 128 -15.76 6.70 15.23
CA ASP A 128 -16.02 7.34 13.94
C ASP A 128 -15.88 6.37 12.77
N LEU A 129 -15.14 5.27 12.97
CA LEU A 129 -14.87 4.23 11.97
C LEU A 129 -15.76 2.98 12.13
N ASP A 130 -16.68 2.93 13.09
CA ASP A 130 -17.48 1.74 13.37
C ASP A 130 -18.24 1.23 12.13
N ALA A 131 -18.88 2.12 11.39
CA ALA A 131 -19.59 1.77 10.16
C ALA A 131 -18.63 1.26 9.07
N ALA A 132 -17.47 1.91 8.93
CA ALA A 132 -16.44 1.52 7.96
C ALA A 132 -15.84 0.15 8.30
N PHE A 133 -15.63 -0.16 9.59
CA PHE A 133 -15.17 -1.49 10.04
C PHE A 133 -16.22 -2.57 9.76
N GLN A 134 -17.49 -2.29 10.03
CA GLN A 134 -18.58 -3.23 9.77
C GLN A 134 -18.70 -3.54 8.28
N GLU A 135 -18.67 -2.50 7.43
CA GLU A 135 -18.73 -2.65 5.99
C GLU A 135 -17.53 -3.44 5.45
N PHE A 136 -16.32 -3.07 5.86
CA PHE A 136 -15.10 -3.75 5.44
C PHE A 136 -15.09 -5.22 5.87
N GLY A 137 -15.46 -5.51 7.13
CA GLY A 137 -15.57 -6.87 7.63
C GLY A 137 -16.61 -7.71 6.88
N ALA A 138 -17.78 -7.11 6.58
CA ALA A 138 -18.81 -7.75 5.77
C ALA A 138 -18.32 -8.03 4.34
N PHE A 139 -17.58 -7.09 3.75
CA PHE A 139 -16.96 -7.26 2.44
C PHE A 139 -15.97 -8.43 2.43
N LEU A 140 -15.01 -8.46 3.36
CA LEU A 140 -14.03 -9.55 3.46
C LEU A 140 -14.71 -10.91 3.61
N SER A 141 -15.77 -10.98 4.43
CA SER A 141 -16.54 -12.20 4.65
C SER A 141 -17.30 -12.64 3.39
N ARG A 142 -17.97 -11.68 2.74
CA ARG A 142 -18.76 -11.95 1.52
C ARG A 142 -17.93 -12.49 0.38
N TYR A 143 -16.72 -11.96 0.19
CA TYR A 143 -15.83 -12.34 -0.90
C TYR A 143 -14.76 -13.34 -0.46
N ALA A 144 -14.85 -13.88 0.77
CA ALA A 144 -13.88 -14.83 1.33
C ALA A 144 -12.42 -14.36 1.15
N VAL A 145 -12.17 -13.06 1.31
CA VAL A 145 -10.83 -12.50 1.22
C VAL A 145 -10.08 -12.82 2.51
N LEU A 146 -9.10 -13.71 2.40
CA LEU A 146 -8.23 -14.08 3.51
C LEU A 146 -6.98 -13.21 3.48
N THR A 147 -6.75 -12.47 4.54
CA THR A 147 -5.55 -11.65 4.71
C THR A 147 -4.92 -11.85 6.08
N ARG A 148 -3.60 -11.76 6.14
CA ARG A 148 -2.80 -11.75 7.38
C ARG A 148 -2.33 -10.35 7.76
N ASP A 149 -2.57 -9.37 6.91
CA ASP A 149 -1.98 -8.04 6.99
C ASP A 149 -2.98 -6.97 7.45
N LEU A 150 -4.02 -7.37 8.19
CA LEU A 150 -4.97 -6.45 8.86
C LEU A 150 -4.27 -5.73 10.03
N LEU A 151 -3.30 -4.91 9.68
CA LEU A 151 -2.52 -4.12 10.64
C LEU A 151 -2.92 -2.64 10.49
N ASP A 152 -2.83 -1.90 11.59
CA ASP A 152 -3.21 -0.50 11.66
C ASP A 152 -2.51 0.42 10.63
N HIS A 153 -1.30 0.07 10.22
CA HIS A 153 -0.55 0.80 9.20
C HIS A 153 -0.83 0.36 7.75
N ASN A 154 -1.59 -0.72 7.57
CA ASN A 154 -1.99 -1.23 6.26
C ASN A 154 -3.45 -0.88 5.92
N LEU A 155 -4.20 -0.35 6.88
CA LEU A 155 -5.55 0.13 6.68
C LEU A 155 -5.55 1.65 6.58
N VAL A 156 -6.18 2.17 5.55
CA VAL A 156 -6.32 3.59 5.28
C VAL A 156 -7.79 3.98 5.42
N ALA A 157 -8.08 5.03 6.19
CA ALA A 157 -9.41 5.58 6.35
C ALA A 157 -9.63 6.69 5.32
N VAL A 158 -10.42 6.43 4.31
CA VAL A 158 -10.73 7.35 3.22
C VAL A 158 -12.06 8.05 3.52
N ARG A 159 -12.07 9.38 3.44
CA ARG A 159 -13.28 10.20 3.55
C ARG A 159 -13.85 10.49 2.18
N ASP A 160 -15.01 9.92 1.88
CA ASP A 160 -15.71 10.12 0.63
C ASP A 160 -16.46 11.48 0.59
N SER A 161 -16.99 11.88 -0.56
CA SER A 161 -17.61 13.19 -0.77
C SER A 161 -18.86 13.44 0.06
N ASP A 162 -19.56 12.39 0.47
CA ASP A 162 -20.72 12.44 1.37
C ASP A 162 -20.32 12.45 2.86
N GLN A 163 -19.03 12.62 3.16
CA GLN A 163 -18.40 12.58 4.48
C GLN A 163 -18.41 11.20 5.15
N SER A 164 -18.88 10.16 4.48
CA SER A 164 -18.72 8.79 4.98
C SER A 164 -17.25 8.37 4.99
N LEU A 165 -16.92 7.45 5.90
CA LEU A 165 -15.57 6.88 6.00
C LEU A 165 -15.58 5.46 5.45
N ARG A 166 -14.56 5.13 4.70
CA ARG A 166 -14.34 3.82 4.08
C ARG A 166 -12.94 3.34 4.40
N LEU A 167 -12.77 2.05 4.67
CA LEU A 167 -11.46 1.44 4.86
C LEU A 167 -10.94 0.84 3.57
N VAL A 168 -9.67 1.10 3.28
CA VAL A 168 -8.91 0.50 2.16
C VAL A 168 -7.66 -0.15 2.72
N MET A 169 -7.30 -1.34 2.21
CA MET A 169 -6.14 -2.11 2.64
C MET A 169 -5.03 -2.08 1.60
#